data_6812b20e19c9b6bda0be536cd7f9fff6
#
_entry.id   6812b20e19c9b6bda0be536cd7f9fff6
#
_cell.length_a   1.000
_cell.length_b   1.000
_cell.length_c   1.000
_cell.angle_alpha   90.00
_cell.angle_beta   90.00
_cell.angle_gamma   90.00
#
_symmetry.space_group_name_H-M   'P 1'
#
loop_
_entity.id
_entity.type
_entity.pdbx_description
1 polymer ?
#
loop_
_entity_poly.entity_id
_entity_poly.type
_entity_poly.pdbx_seq_one_letter_code
_entity_poly.pdbx_strand_id
1 'polypeptide(L)'
;MNLGKRIRVLIADDSAFIRKYLNEILAQDPEIEVVGIARDGEEAVKLAFSLRPDVITMDVEMPKLDGLTALQYIMNENPVPVVIISSLTQKGELLTYEALALGAVEVIAKPSGAISSDIRKIADEIKRKVKAAAKSNMKAAVRVIKKRGAGSNFKPAPWGVSTPFNKLVIIGVSTGGPKTLTEILPELPADLPAPVIVVQHMPAGFTKGFAERLNNICRLEVSEAQDGETVSPGKILVAPGHSHIKIERRLGKNEARVRLTDEPRDALYKPSIEVTMESALKVLGGQRLVGVLLTGMGDDGADAMVKIKDAGGITIAEAEETAVVWGMPREAIARGGASIVTPSYRIAQEIVKAVNEG
;
A
#
# COMPACT_ATOMS: atom_id res chain seq x y z
N MET A 1 34.99 8.19 2.82
CA MET A 1 33.52 7.90 2.85
C MET A 1 32.86 9.03 2.12
N ASN A 2 32.28 8.76 0.95
CA ASN A 2 31.50 9.76 0.21
C ASN A 2 30.19 9.94 0.97
N LEU A 3 30.07 11.01 1.77
CA LEU A 3 28.82 11.41 2.41
C LEU A 3 27.89 11.85 1.26
N GLY A 4 27.09 10.92 0.75
CA GLY A 4 26.03 11.22 -0.20
C GLY A 4 25.12 12.34 0.36
N LYS A 5 24.47 13.10 -0.50
CA LYS A 5 23.54 14.17 -0.11
C LYS A 5 22.50 13.59 0.87
N ARG A 6 22.43 14.15 2.10
CA ARG A 6 21.42 13.74 3.09
C ARG A 6 20.02 14.10 2.62
N ILE A 7 19.06 13.27 3.00
CA ILE A 7 17.64 13.50 2.74
C ILE A 7 17.16 14.64 3.64
N ARG A 8 16.68 15.70 3.03
CA ARG A 8 16.21 16.92 3.70
C ARG A 8 14.74 16.79 4.06
N VAL A 9 14.43 16.73 5.35
CA VAL A 9 13.07 16.52 5.88
C VAL A 9 12.51 17.78 6.50
N LEU A 10 11.29 18.15 6.12
CA LEU A 10 10.47 19.14 6.84
C LEU A 10 9.44 18.38 7.71
N ILE A 11 9.37 18.74 8.99
CA ILE A 11 8.37 18.19 9.93
C ILE A 11 7.25 19.22 10.08
N ALA A 12 5.99 18.82 9.87
CA ALA A 12 4.81 19.67 10.10
C ALA A 12 3.80 18.92 10.99
N ASP A 13 3.59 19.43 12.21
CA ASP A 13 2.65 18.85 13.19
C ASP A 13 2.33 19.92 14.24
N ASP A 14 1.11 20.02 14.74
CA ASP A 14 0.72 21.02 15.75
C ASP A 14 1.18 20.66 17.17
N SER A 15 1.41 19.37 17.45
CA SER A 15 1.87 18.86 18.72
C SER A 15 3.37 19.08 18.92
N ALA A 16 3.75 19.87 19.90
CA ALA A 16 5.16 20.07 20.26
C ALA A 16 5.86 18.75 20.66
N PHE A 17 5.12 17.81 21.26
CA PHE A 17 5.62 16.49 21.63
C PHE A 17 5.96 15.67 20.37
N ILE A 18 5.05 15.59 19.40
CA ILE A 18 5.27 14.84 18.16
C ILE A 18 6.42 15.46 17.35
N ARG A 19 6.46 16.79 17.22
CA ARG A 19 7.59 17.46 16.53
C ARG A 19 8.94 17.11 17.15
N LYS A 20 9.05 17.16 18.49
CA LYS A 20 10.26 16.79 19.22
C LYS A 20 10.60 15.31 18.97
N TYR A 21 9.64 14.43 19.10
CA TYR A 21 9.79 12.98 18.93
C TYR A 21 10.27 12.63 17.51
N LEU A 22 9.64 13.18 16.48
CA LEU A 22 10.04 12.97 15.08
C LEU A 22 11.43 13.50 14.80
N ASN A 23 11.75 14.69 15.32
CA ASN A 23 13.07 15.28 15.15
C ASN A 23 14.17 14.41 15.80
N GLU A 24 13.93 13.90 17.00
CA GLU A 24 14.88 13.02 17.70
C GLU A 24 15.09 11.70 16.94
N ILE A 25 14.02 11.08 16.41
CA ILE A 25 14.10 9.85 15.62
C ILE A 25 14.85 10.06 14.32
N LEU A 26 14.47 11.09 13.57
CA LEU A 26 15.04 11.34 12.24
C LEU A 26 16.51 11.79 12.33
N ALA A 27 16.87 12.58 13.35
CA ALA A 27 18.24 13.02 13.58
C ALA A 27 19.22 11.87 13.95
N GLN A 28 18.71 10.71 14.38
CA GLN A 28 19.55 9.53 14.65
C GLN A 28 20.01 8.83 13.37
N ASP A 29 19.37 9.08 12.22
CA ASP A 29 19.76 8.48 10.95
C ASP A 29 20.76 9.40 10.20
N PRO A 30 22.01 8.94 9.95
CA PRO A 30 23.03 9.77 9.32
C PRO A 30 22.70 10.18 7.87
N GLU A 31 21.77 9.50 7.22
CA GLU A 31 21.29 9.84 5.88
C GLU A 31 20.21 10.93 5.87
N ILE A 32 19.69 11.32 7.05
CA ILE A 32 18.58 12.28 7.18
C ILE A 32 19.06 13.58 7.81
N GLU A 33 18.51 14.69 7.35
CA GLU A 33 18.68 16.03 7.91
C GLU A 33 17.32 16.71 8.05
N VAL A 34 16.90 17.03 9.28
CA VAL A 34 15.71 17.84 9.52
C VAL A 34 16.04 19.29 9.23
N VAL A 35 15.52 19.83 8.13
CA VAL A 35 15.83 21.19 7.65
C VAL A 35 14.84 22.25 8.12
N GLY A 36 13.71 21.84 8.67
CA GLY A 36 12.70 22.75 9.19
C GLY A 36 11.62 22.04 10.00
N ILE A 37 10.94 22.81 10.85
CA ILE A 37 9.84 22.35 11.70
C ILE A 37 8.73 23.40 11.61
N ALA A 38 7.54 22.98 11.16
CA ALA A 38 6.33 23.77 11.10
C ALA A 38 5.32 23.32 12.17
N ARG A 39 4.54 24.26 12.72
CA ARG A 39 3.53 24.02 13.76
C ARG A 39 2.10 24.19 13.26
N ASP A 40 1.93 24.57 12.01
CA ASP A 40 0.65 24.70 11.31
C ASP A 40 0.85 24.59 9.79
N GLY A 41 -0.26 24.48 9.06
CA GLY A 41 -0.20 24.29 7.61
C GLY A 41 0.31 25.50 6.84
N GLU A 42 0.08 26.74 7.33
CA GLU A 42 0.62 27.95 6.69
C GLU A 42 2.15 27.98 6.76
N GLU A 43 2.70 27.66 7.94
CA GLU A 43 4.14 27.55 8.14
C GLU A 43 4.73 26.40 7.31
N ALA A 44 4.01 25.25 7.22
CA ALA A 44 4.42 24.12 6.42
C ALA A 44 4.53 24.47 4.93
N VAL A 45 3.53 25.13 4.35
CA VAL A 45 3.55 25.61 2.96
C VAL A 45 4.71 26.58 2.75
N LYS A 46 4.86 27.61 3.59
CA LYS A 46 5.96 28.60 3.50
C LYS A 46 7.34 27.94 3.53
N LEU A 47 7.54 27.01 4.48
CA LEU A 47 8.83 26.32 4.63
C LEU A 47 9.08 25.31 3.50
N ALA A 48 8.06 24.66 2.97
CA ALA A 48 8.18 23.77 1.81
C ALA A 48 8.76 24.51 0.59
N PHE A 49 8.28 25.75 0.33
CA PHE A 49 8.79 26.56 -0.79
C PHE A 49 10.18 27.14 -0.53
N SER A 50 10.43 27.62 0.69
CA SER A 50 11.70 28.29 0.99
C SER A 50 12.86 27.31 1.21
N LEU A 51 12.62 26.18 1.87
CA LEU A 51 13.65 25.20 2.20
C LEU A 51 13.83 24.13 1.12
N ARG A 52 12.81 23.90 0.27
CA ARG A 52 12.80 22.83 -0.75
C ARG A 52 13.24 21.48 -0.17
N PRO A 53 12.50 20.91 0.78
CA PRO A 53 12.83 19.62 1.36
C PRO A 53 12.69 18.50 0.31
N ASP A 54 13.37 17.37 0.54
CA ASP A 54 13.23 16.18 -0.29
C ASP A 54 11.99 15.37 0.12
N VAL A 55 11.47 15.55 1.36
CA VAL A 55 10.24 14.94 1.89
C VAL A 55 9.67 15.76 3.04
N ILE A 56 8.36 15.70 3.20
CA ILE A 56 7.63 16.36 4.30
C ILE A 56 6.91 15.28 5.11
N THR A 57 7.07 15.27 6.43
CA THR A 57 6.13 14.57 7.33
C THR A 57 5.05 15.56 7.73
N MET A 58 3.77 15.20 7.63
CA MET A 58 2.66 16.13 7.81
C MET A 58 1.53 15.52 8.62
N ASP A 59 1.14 16.22 9.67
CA ASP A 59 -0.14 15.96 10.35
C ASP A 59 -1.31 16.48 9.51
N VAL A 60 -2.42 15.78 9.58
CA VAL A 60 -3.65 16.17 8.88
C VAL A 60 -4.40 17.25 9.65
N GLU A 61 -4.43 17.15 10.97
CA GLU A 61 -5.18 18.07 11.84
C GLU A 61 -4.24 19.13 12.42
N MET A 62 -4.20 20.31 11.79
CA MET A 62 -3.41 21.44 12.25
C MET A 62 -4.25 22.72 12.29
N PRO A 63 -3.92 23.70 13.18
CA PRO A 63 -4.60 24.98 13.25
C PRO A 63 -4.26 25.87 12.04
N LYS A 64 -5.05 26.95 11.85
CA LYS A 64 -4.98 27.95 10.80
C LYS A 64 -5.25 27.36 9.41
N LEU A 65 -4.32 26.59 8.88
CA LEU A 65 -4.46 25.81 7.65
C LEU A 65 -4.28 24.33 8.00
N ASP A 66 -5.29 23.50 7.71
CA ASP A 66 -5.19 22.05 7.93
C ASP A 66 -4.21 21.36 6.96
N GLY A 67 -3.79 20.15 7.33
CA GLY A 67 -2.78 19.42 6.55
C GLY A 67 -3.25 19.02 5.15
N LEU A 68 -4.55 18.77 4.92
CA LEU A 68 -5.08 18.45 3.60
C LEU A 68 -4.99 19.65 2.66
N THR A 69 -5.39 20.81 3.15
CA THR A 69 -5.31 22.06 2.40
C THR A 69 -3.84 22.43 2.12
N ALA A 70 -2.96 22.28 3.12
CA ALA A 70 -1.52 22.48 2.92
C ALA A 70 -0.94 21.52 1.86
N LEU A 71 -1.33 20.23 1.92
CA LEU A 71 -0.95 19.22 0.92
C LEU A 71 -1.39 19.63 -0.50
N GLN A 72 -2.62 20.11 -0.66
CA GLN A 72 -3.12 20.58 -1.97
C GLN A 72 -2.26 21.70 -2.54
N TYR A 73 -1.90 22.71 -1.73
CA TYR A 73 -1.04 23.81 -2.17
C TYR A 73 0.32 23.29 -2.59
N ILE A 74 0.94 22.40 -1.79
CA ILE A 74 2.25 21.83 -2.10
C ILE A 74 2.21 21.01 -3.38
N MET A 75 1.19 20.15 -3.54
CA MET A 75 1.08 19.27 -4.72
C MET A 75 0.77 20.03 -6.01
N ASN A 76 0.06 21.16 -5.94
CA ASN A 76 -0.27 21.96 -7.11
C ASN A 76 0.89 22.83 -7.58
N GLU A 77 1.61 23.45 -6.64
CA GLU A 77 2.61 24.49 -6.99
C GLU A 77 4.03 23.92 -7.12
N ASN A 78 4.41 23.02 -6.23
CA ASN A 78 5.74 22.40 -6.22
C ASN A 78 5.66 21.02 -5.55
N PRO A 79 5.27 19.97 -6.28
CA PRO A 79 5.06 18.64 -5.71
C PRO A 79 6.30 18.11 -4.99
N VAL A 80 6.17 17.90 -3.69
CA VAL A 80 7.16 17.29 -2.80
C VAL A 80 6.54 16.03 -2.17
N PRO A 81 7.27 14.92 -2.02
CA PRO A 81 6.76 13.74 -1.32
C PRO A 81 6.26 14.08 0.08
N VAL A 82 5.02 13.72 0.38
CA VAL A 82 4.42 13.92 1.71
C VAL A 82 4.08 12.57 2.33
N VAL A 83 4.55 12.36 3.56
CA VAL A 83 4.21 11.24 4.43
C VAL A 83 3.25 11.76 5.48
N ILE A 84 2.02 11.26 5.47
CA ILE A 84 1.02 11.64 6.47
C ILE A 84 1.32 10.93 7.79
N ILE A 85 1.27 11.67 8.89
CA ILE A 85 1.35 11.14 10.25
C ILE A 85 0.01 11.43 10.93
N SER A 86 -0.80 10.40 11.11
CA SER A 86 -2.20 10.56 11.52
C SER A 86 -2.56 9.73 12.75
N SER A 87 -3.51 10.24 13.54
CA SER A 87 -4.09 9.50 14.66
C SER A 87 -5.02 8.38 14.16
N LEU A 88 -5.11 7.28 14.94
CA LEU A 88 -6.02 6.15 14.68
C LEU A 88 -7.46 6.45 15.14
N THR A 89 -7.95 7.66 14.88
CA THR A 89 -9.36 8.02 15.12
C THR A 89 -10.15 7.87 13.81
N GLN A 90 -11.45 7.62 13.90
CA GLN A 90 -12.33 7.55 12.71
C GLN A 90 -12.18 8.78 11.81
N LYS A 91 -12.07 9.96 12.41
CA LYS A 91 -11.85 11.21 11.66
C LYS A 91 -10.45 11.22 11.01
N GLY A 92 -9.41 10.86 11.75
CA GLY A 92 -8.03 10.78 11.23
C GLY A 92 -7.89 9.79 10.09
N GLU A 93 -8.57 8.63 10.16
CA GLU A 93 -8.60 7.65 9.08
C GLU A 93 -9.20 8.24 7.79
N LEU A 94 -10.37 8.88 7.89
CA LEU A 94 -11.05 9.48 6.74
C LEU A 94 -10.16 10.53 6.06
N LEU A 95 -9.59 11.45 6.84
CA LEU A 95 -8.71 12.50 6.35
C LEU A 95 -7.42 11.94 5.73
N THR A 96 -6.91 10.83 6.28
CA THR A 96 -5.74 10.12 5.73
C THR A 96 -6.01 9.59 4.31
N TYR A 97 -7.20 9.02 4.07
CA TYR A 97 -7.53 8.56 2.71
C TYR A 97 -7.71 9.71 1.72
N GLU A 98 -8.21 10.85 2.19
CA GLU A 98 -8.29 12.07 1.37
C GLU A 98 -6.89 12.56 1.02
N ALA A 99 -5.96 12.57 1.97
CA ALA A 99 -4.57 12.94 1.73
C ALA A 99 -3.89 12.02 0.70
N LEU A 100 -4.09 10.70 0.80
CA LEU A 100 -3.57 9.74 -0.18
C LEU A 100 -4.17 9.98 -1.57
N ALA A 101 -5.46 10.32 -1.66
CA ALA A 101 -6.11 10.67 -2.93
C ALA A 101 -5.59 11.99 -3.52
N LEU A 102 -5.16 12.93 -2.68
CA LEU A 102 -4.57 14.22 -3.07
C LEU A 102 -3.08 14.10 -3.47
N GLY A 103 -2.47 12.93 -3.30
CA GLY A 103 -1.10 12.67 -3.74
C GLY A 103 -0.08 12.49 -2.61
N ALA A 104 -0.50 12.38 -1.35
CA ALA A 104 0.38 11.88 -0.30
C ALA A 104 0.87 10.47 -0.67
N VAL A 105 2.15 10.21 -0.44
CA VAL A 105 2.79 8.97 -0.90
C VAL A 105 2.72 7.84 0.13
N GLU A 106 2.54 8.20 1.42
CA GLU A 106 2.59 7.22 2.51
C GLU A 106 1.83 7.73 3.73
N VAL A 107 1.47 6.79 4.62
CA VAL A 107 0.86 7.07 5.92
C VAL A 107 1.57 6.33 7.05
N ILE A 108 1.68 7.00 8.20
CA ILE A 108 2.21 6.46 9.45
C ILE A 108 1.19 6.75 10.57
N ALA A 109 0.90 5.76 11.40
CA ALA A 109 0.09 5.99 12.59
C ALA A 109 0.90 6.80 13.63
N LYS A 110 0.29 7.83 14.24
CA LYS A 110 0.88 8.54 15.38
C LYS A 110 1.14 7.56 16.53
N PRO A 111 2.28 7.65 17.19
CA PRO A 111 2.54 6.83 18.38
C PRO A 111 1.51 7.15 19.46
N SER A 112 0.78 6.15 19.93
CA SER A 112 -0.12 6.26 21.08
C SER A 112 0.73 6.33 22.36
N GLY A 113 0.49 7.30 23.23
CA GLY A 113 1.29 7.77 24.35
C GLY A 113 1.74 6.80 25.46
N ALA A 114 1.79 5.49 25.23
CA ALA A 114 2.40 4.54 26.15
C ALA A 114 3.84 4.25 25.71
N ILE A 115 4.80 4.56 26.58
CA ILE A 115 6.22 4.21 26.41
C ILE A 115 6.31 2.68 26.42
N SER A 116 6.36 2.06 25.26
CA SER A 116 6.46 0.59 25.11
C SER A 116 7.68 0.20 24.30
N SER A 117 8.04 -1.07 24.36
CA SER A 117 9.08 -1.70 23.51
C SER A 117 8.85 -1.48 22.00
N ASP A 118 7.67 -1.03 21.60
CA ASP A 118 7.27 -0.77 20.24
C ASP A 118 7.82 0.56 19.69
N ILE A 119 8.32 1.46 20.55
CA ILE A 119 8.87 2.77 20.12
C ILE A 119 10.02 2.59 19.12
N ARG A 120 10.89 1.59 19.30
CA ARG A 120 12.00 1.35 18.36
C ARG A 120 11.51 0.87 17.01
N LYS A 121 10.51 -0.03 16.99
CA LYS A 121 9.91 -0.52 15.73
C LYS A 121 9.24 0.60 14.96
N ILE A 122 8.51 1.47 15.66
CA ILE A 122 7.87 2.66 15.06
C ILE A 122 8.93 3.63 14.54
N ALA A 123 10.02 3.85 15.27
CA ALA A 123 11.12 4.71 14.84
C ALA A 123 11.77 4.20 13.54
N ASP A 124 12.03 2.90 13.45
CA ASP A 124 12.61 2.30 12.24
C ASP A 124 11.63 2.31 11.06
N GLU A 125 10.33 2.14 11.33
CA GLU A 125 9.29 2.30 10.31
C GLU A 125 9.23 3.73 9.77
N ILE A 126 9.26 4.75 10.65
CA ILE A 126 9.27 6.16 10.27
C ILE A 126 10.47 6.46 9.37
N LYS A 127 11.70 6.10 9.79
CA LYS A 127 12.92 6.32 9.01
C LYS A 127 12.83 5.65 7.64
N ARG A 128 12.40 4.40 7.59
CA ARG A 128 12.24 3.62 6.36
C ARG A 128 11.23 4.27 5.41
N LYS A 129 10.04 4.65 5.89
CA LYS A 129 8.99 5.27 5.08
C LYS A 129 9.38 6.67 4.59
N VAL A 130 10.05 7.46 5.41
CA VAL A 130 10.59 8.77 5.02
C VAL A 130 11.65 8.61 3.92
N LYS A 131 12.58 7.66 4.07
CA LYS A 131 13.59 7.38 3.03
C LYS A 131 12.97 6.83 1.74
N ALA A 132 11.90 6.04 1.83
CA ALA A 132 11.16 5.58 0.66
C ALA A 132 10.46 6.73 -0.06
N ALA A 133 9.76 7.58 0.70
CA ALA A 133 9.05 8.73 0.16
C ALA A 133 10.01 9.71 -0.54
N ALA A 134 11.18 9.99 0.04
CA ALA A 134 12.19 10.87 -0.58
C ALA A 134 12.70 10.36 -1.96
N LYS A 135 12.57 9.05 -2.23
CA LYS A 135 12.95 8.42 -3.50
C LYS A 135 11.76 8.24 -4.45
N SER A 136 10.56 8.73 -4.08
CA SER A 136 9.35 8.51 -4.87
C SER A 136 9.36 9.27 -6.20
N ASN A 137 8.72 8.66 -7.19
CA ASN A 137 8.45 9.28 -8.47
C ASN A 137 7.22 10.20 -8.37
N MET A 138 7.44 11.49 -8.12
CA MET A 138 6.34 12.45 -7.95
C MET A 138 5.48 12.61 -9.20
N LYS A 139 6.00 12.37 -10.41
CA LYS A 139 5.18 12.35 -11.64
C LYS A 139 4.14 11.24 -11.60
N ALA A 140 4.52 10.07 -11.07
CA ALA A 140 3.59 8.97 -10.83
C ALA A 140 2.63 9.28 -9.67
N ALA A 141 3.13 9.87 -8.58
CA ALA A 141 2.32 10.20 -7.40
C ALA A 141 1.23 11.25 -7.68
N VAL A 142 1.48 12.26 -8.51
CA VAL A 142 0.50 13.32 -8.84
C VAL A 142 -0.27 13.06 -10.15
N ARG A 143 0.00 11.97 -10.85
CA ARG A 143 -0.73 11.63 -12.07
C ARG A 143 -2.23 11.60 -11.79
N VAL A 144 -2.99 12.46 -12.46
CA VAL A 144 -4.44 12.50 -12.35
C VAL A 144 -5.01 11.22 -12.96
N ILE A 145 -5.67 10.41 -12.16
CA ILE A 145 -6.46 9.29 -12.65
C ILE A 145 -7.63 9.92 -13.42
N LYS A 146 -7.67 9.77 -14.75
CA LYS A 146 -8.84 10.18 -15.53
C LYS A 146 -10.03 9.41 -14.96
N LYS A 147 -10.93 10.11 -14.27
CA LYS A 147 -12.24 9.56 -13.86
C LYS A 147 -12.96 9.13 -15.13
N ARG A 148 -12.83 7.87 -15.50
CA ARG A 148 -13.80 7.22 -16.38
C ARG A 148 -15.05 7.14 -15.52
N GLY A 149 -16.13 7.74 -16.02
CA GLY A 149 -17.35 8.02 -15.27
C GLY A 149 -17.75 6.88 -14.35
N ALA A 150 -17.81 7.19 -13.07
CA ALA A 150 -18.54 6.41 -12.09
C ALA A 150 -20.03 6.52 -12.44
N GLY A 151 -20.47 5.67 -13.33
CA GLY A 151 -21.82 5.71 -13.89
C GLY A 151 -22.25 4.33 -14.36
N SER A 152 -22.38 3.41 -13.42
CA SER A 152 -23.41 2.38 -13.55
C SER A 152 -23.63 1.80 -12.15
N ASN A 153 -24.88 1.71 -11.73
CA ASN A 153 -25.35 0.85 -10.65
C ASN A 153 -25.07 -0.62 -11.04
N PHE A 154 -23.79 -1.00 -11.04
CA PHE A 154 -23.38 -2.36 -11.34
C PHE A 154 -23.65 -3.16 -10.07
N LYS A 155 -24.68 -3.98 -10.10
CA LYS A 155 -24.85 -5.03 -9.10
C LYS A 155 -23.77 -6.08 -9.37
N PRO A 156 -22.99 -6.50 -8.37
CA PRO A 156 -22.09 -7.63 -8.54
C PRO A 156 -22.84 -8.82 -9.12
N ALA A 157 -22.18 -9.58 -10.01
CA ALA A 157 -22.75 -10.85 -10.46
C ALA A 157 -23.01 -11.72 -9.21
N PRO A 158 -24.14 -12.45 -9.14
CA PRO A 158 -24.46 -13.26 -7.97
C PRO A 158 -23.57 -14.51 -7.94
N TRP A 159 -22.32 -14.34 -7.46
CA TRP A 159 -21.43 -15.45 -7.19
C TRP A 159 -21.92 -16.17 -5.93
N GLY A 160 -22.16 -17.47 -6.00
CA GLY A 160 -22.44 -18.28 -4.81
C GLY A 160 -21.24 -18.35 -3.86
N VAL A 161 -21.48 -18.48 -2.57
CA VAL A 161 -20.46 -18.51 -1.49
C VAL A 161 -19.37 -19.58 -1.68
N SER A 162 -19.57 -20.55 -2.57
CA SER A 162 -18.65 -21.67 -2.85
C SER A 162 -18.44 -21.89 -4.35
N THR A 163 -18.47 -20.84 -5.17
CA THR A 163 -18.18 -20.99 -6.60
C THR A 163 -16.73 -21.42 -6.78
N PRO A 164 -16.45 -22.57 -7.45
CA PRO A 164 -15.09 -22.97 -7.77
C PRO A 164 -14.40 -21.93 -8.65
N PHE A 165 -13.12 -21.75 -8.44
CA PHE A 165 -12.28 -20.88 -9.26
C PHE A 165 -11.05 -21.63 -9.74
N ASN A 166 -10.53 -21.26 -10.92
CA ASN A 166 -9.33 -21.84 -11.49
C ASN A 166 -8.08 -21.09 -11.06
N LYS A 167 -8.17 -19.79 -10.92
CA LYS A 167 -7.04 -18.91 -10.57
C LYS A 167 -7.36 -18.07 -9.32
N LEU A 168 -6.34 -17.81 -8.50
CA LEU A 168 -6.35 -16.83 -7.39
C LEU A 168 -5.38 -15.72 -7.74
N VAL A 169 -5.83 -14.47 -7.68
CA VAL A 169 -5.00 -13.28 -7.86
C VAL A 169 -4.53 -12.78 -6.49
N ILE A 170 -3.23 -12.57 -6.32
CA ILE A 170 -2.65 -11.97 -5.10
C ILE A 170 -1.87 -10.73 -5.51
N ILE A 171 -2.28 -9.58 -5.00
CA ILE A 171 -1.68 -8.27 -5.28
C ILE A 171 -0.93 -7.80 -4.05
N GLY A 172 0.39 -7.73 -4.15
CA GLY A 172 1.27 -7.18 -3.14
C GLY A 172 1.61 -5.73 -3.45
N VAL A 173 1.53 -4.85 -2.45
CA VAL A 173 1.72 -3.41 -2.64
C VAL A 173 2.09 -2.70 -1.33
N SER A 174 2.84 -1.58 -1.42
CA SER A 174 3.29 -0.82 -0.25
C SER A 174 3.18 0.70 -0.49
N THR A 175 4.25 1.46 -0.35
CA THR A 175 4.30 2.92 -0.54
C THR A 175 3.79 3.33 -1.92
N GLY A 176 2.84 4.28 -1.98
CA GLY A 176 2.12 4.67 -3.19
C GLY A 176 0.97 3.73 -3.57
N GLY A 177 0.86 2.59 -2.85
CA GLY A 177 -0.13 1.53 -3.11
C GLY A 177 -1.58 1.97 -3.09
N PRO A 178 -2.04 2.71 -2.08
CA PRO A 178 -3.44 3.11 -2.02
C PRO A 178 -3.91 3.84 -3.28
N LYS A 179 -3.08 4.73 -3.83
CA LYS A 179 -3.37 5.41 -5.09
C LYS A 179 -3.39 4.43 -6.27
N THR A 180 -2.36 3.60 -6.38
CA THR A 180 -2.24 2.62 -7.48
C THR A 180 -3.41 1.62 -7.46
N LEU A 181 -3.84 1.17 -6.28
CA LEU A 181 -5.01 0.29 -6.14
C LEU A 181 -6.31 0.96 -6.56
N THR A 182 -6.50 2.26 -6.25
CA THR A 182 -7.68 3.01 -6.72
C THR A 182 -7.69 3.22 -8.24
N GLU A 183 -6.58 3.07 -8.92
CA GLU A 183 -6.48 3.08 -10.38
C GLU A 183 -6.80 1.70 -10.99
N ILE A 184 -6.29 0.62 -10.39
CA ILE A 184 -6.31 -0.73 -10.95
C ILE A 184 -7.62 -1.47 -10.63
N LEU A 185 -8.03 -1.50 -9.35
CA LEU A 185 -9.11 -2.37 -8.90
C LEU A 185 -10.49 -2.04 -9.51
N PRO A 186 -10.87 -0.76 -9.73
CA PRO A 186 -12.13 -0.43 -10.40
C PRO A 186 -12.23 -0.88 -11.87
N GLU A 187 -11.09 -1.14 -12.51
CA GLU A 187 -11.04 -1.61 -13.90
C GLU A 187 -11.23 -3.14 -14.01
N LEU A 188 -11.19 -3.88 -12.90
CA LEU A 188 -11.50 -5.30 -12.87
C LEU A 188 -13.01 -5.50 -13.14
N PRO A 189 -13.40 -6.43 -14.05
CA PRO A 189 -14.80 -6.64 -14.38
C PRO A 189 -15.54 -7.34 -13.22
N ALA A 190 -16.86 -7.07 -13.10
CA ALA A 190 -17.69 -7.65 -12.05
C ALA A 190 -17.84 -9.19 -12.15
N ASP A 191 -17.66 -9.72 -13.33
CA ASP A 191 -17.72 -11.15 -13.66
C ASP A 191 -16.34 -11.82 -13.71
N LEU A 192 -15.31 -11.20 -13.11
CA LEU A 192 -13.99 -11.81 -13.00
C LEU A 192 -14.10 -13.18 -12.33
N PRO A 193 -13.73 -14.31 -13.01
CA PRO A 193 -13.91 -15.66 -12.47
C PRO A 193 -12.82 -16.07 -11.49
N ALA A 194 -12.23 -15.11 -10.80
CA ALA A 194 -11.17 -15.30 -9.83
C ALA A 194 -11.36 -14.41 -8.60
N PRO A 195 -11.13 -14.92 -7.39
CA PRO A 195 -10.98 -14.09 -6.22
C PRO A 195 -9.68 -13.29 -6.27
N VAL A 196 -9.67 -12.15 -5.58
CA VAL A 196 -8.52 -11.28 -5.46
C VAL A 196 -8.16 -11.08 -3.99
N ILE A 197 -6.90 -11.23 -3.64
CA ILE A 197 -6.37 -10.87 -2.32
C ILE A 197 -5.41 -9.70 -2.50
N VAL A 198 -5.62 -8.64 -1.73
CA VAL A 198 -4.75 -7.46 -1.69
C VAL A 198 -3.98 -7.47 -0.37
N VAL A 199 -2.66 -7.47 -0.46
CA VAL A 199 -1.75 -7.33 0.69
C VAL A 199 -1.09 -5.96 0.57
N GLN A 200 -1.67 -4.97 1.26
CA GLN A 200 -1.16 -3.62 1.35
C GLN A 200 -0.41 -3.45 2.68
N HIS A 201 0.85 -3.04 2.62
CA HIS A 201 1.56 -2.64 3.83
C HIS A 201 0.96 -1.33 4.38
N MET A 202 0.09 -1.48 5.36
CA MET A 202 -0.62 -0.36 5.98
C MET A 202 -0.81 -0.65 7.48
N PRO A 203 -0.73 0.37 8.37
CA PRO A 203 -0.92 0.15 9.79
C PRO A 203 -2.30 -0.43 10.11
N ALA A 204 -2.37 -1.21 11.20
CA ALA A 204 -3.64 -1.64 11.77
C ALA A 204 -4.54 -0.42 12.05
N GLY A 205 -5.83 -0.57 11.79
CA GLY A 205 -6.80 0.51 11.91
C GLY A 205 -7.10 1.24 10.60
N PHE A 206 -6.17 1.26 9.63
CA PHE A 206 -6.42 1.87 8.31
C PHE A 206 -6.94 0.89 7.26
N THR A 207 -6.69 -0.39 7.39
CA THR A 207 -7.02 -1.39 6.35
C THR A 207 -8.52 -1.57 6.15
N LYS A 208 -9.32 -1.52 7.21
CA LYS A 208 -10.77 -1.63 7.15
C LYS A 208 -11.41 -0.48 6.38
N GLY A 209 -11.14 0.76 6.79
CA GLY A 209 -11.68 1.95 6.09
C GLY A 209 -11.17 2.06 4.67
N PHE A 210 -9.94 1.60 4.39
CA PHE A 210 -9.43 1.50 3.03
C PHE A 210 -10.22 0.51 2.17
N ALA A 211 -10.54 -0.68 2.70
CA ALA A 211 -11.39 -1.65 2.03
C ALA A 211 -12.79 -1.10 1.76
N GLU A 212 -13.42 -0.42 2.73
CA GLU A 212 -14.71 0.25 2.56
C GLU A 212 -14.68 1.31 1.45
N ARG A 213 -13.61 2.12 1.40
CA ARG A 213 -13.43 3.11 0.32
C ARG A 213 -13.27 2.44 -1.05
N LEU A 214 -12.48 1.38 -1.16
CA LEU A 214 -12.33 0.62 -2.40
C LEU A 214 -13.67 0.00 -2.82
N ASN A 215 -14.46 -0.50 -1.88
CA ASN A 215 -15.79 -1.07 -2.15
C ASN A 215 -16.74 -0.07 -2.82
N ASN A 216 -16.62 1.23 -2.49
CA ASN A 216 -17.44 2.28 -3.08
C ASN A 216 -17.11 2.59 -4.54
N ILE A 217 -15.93 2.19 -5.02
CA ILE A 217 -15.46 2.52 -6.38
C ILE A 217 -15.23 1.29 -7.26
N CYS A 218 -15.12 0.10 -6.68
CA CYS A 218 -14.90 -1.15 -7.40
C CYS A 218 -16.21 -1.79 -7.86
N ARG A 219 -16.12 -2.63 -8.90
CA ARG A 219 -17.25 -3.45 -9.40
C ARG A 219 -17.37 -4.76 -8.66
N LEU A 220 -16.29 -5.23 -8.06
CA LEU A 220 -16.24 -6.39 -7.18
C LEU A 220 -16.51 -5.94 -5.74
N GLU A 221 -17.07 -6.83 -4.92
CA GLU A 221 -17.22 -6.60 -3.49
C GLU A 221 -15.84 -6.53 -2.82
N VAL A 222 -15.56 -5.46 -2.06
CA VAL A 222 -14.28 -5.31 -1.35
C VAL A 222 -14.52 -5.27 0.15
N SER A 223 -13.81 -6.11 0.90
CA SER A 223 -13.86 -6.14 2.36
C SER A 223 -12.48 -6.40 2.96
N GLU A 224 -12.29 -6.00 4.23
CA GLU A 224 -11.16 -6.48 5.01
C GLU A 224 -11.38 -7.96 5.34
N ALA A 225 -10.37 -8.79 5.06
CA ALA A 225 -10.45 -10.24 5.23
C ALA A 225 -10.67 -10.65 6.69
N GLN A 226 -11.51 -11.67 6.90
CA GLN A 226 -11.80 -12.24 8.20
C GLN A 226 -11.23 -13.67 8.32
N ASP A 227 -10.90 -14.09 9.56
CA ASP A 227 -10.43 -15.46 9.80
C ASP A 227 -11.50 -16.48 9.44
N GLY A 228 -11.12 -17.50 8.69
CA GLY A 228 -12.04 -18.55 8.20
C GLY A 228 -12.90 -18.16 7.00
N GLU A 229 -12.78 -16.93 6.48
CA GLU A 229 -13.55 -16.48 5.31
C GLU A 229 -13.22 -17.30 4.06
N THR A 230 -14.26 -17.69 3.31
CA THR A 230 -14.09 -18.44 2.07
C THR A 230 -13.59 -17.52 0.95
N VAL A 231 -12.53 -17.96 0.27
CA VAL A 231 -11.98 -17.26 -0.91
C VAL A 231 -12.84 -17.65 -2.11
N SER A 232 -13.56 -16.70 -2.70
CA SER A 232 -14.50 -16.93 -3.80
C SER A 232 -14.46 -15.81 -4.85
N PRO A 233 -14.78 -16.11 -6.13
CA PRO A 233 -14.94 -15.08 -7.17
C PRO A 233 -15.95 -13.99 -6.76
N GLY A 234 -15.83 -12.82 -7.37
CA GLY A 234 -16.67 -11.66 -7.06
C GLY A 234 -16.20 -10.82 -5.89
N LYS A 235 -15.13 -11.26 -5.17
CA LYS A 235 -14.61 -10.59 -4.00
C LYS A 235 -13.15 -10.19 -4.13
N ILE A 236 -12.84 -9.05 -3.51
CA ILE A 236 -11.49 -8.58 -3.21
C ILE A 236 -11.34 -8.54 -1.70
N LEU A 237 -10.42 -9.33 -1.15
CA LEU A 237 -10.13 -9.39 0.27
C LEU A 237 -8.86 -8.61 0.58
N VAL A 238 -8.96 -7.57 1.39
CA VAL A 238 -7.82 -6.75 1.84
C VAL A 238 -7.25 -7.34 3.12
N ALA A 239 -5.95 -7.57 3.16
CA ALA A 239 -5.28 -8.10 4.35
C ALA A 239 -5.34 -7.08 5.50
N PRO A 240 -5.75 -7.50 6.73
CA PRO A 240 -5.77 -6.61 7.88
C PRO A 240 -4.35 -6.24 8.32
N GLY A 241 -4.15 -4.98 8.71
CA GLY A 241 -2.82 -4.45 9.08
C GLY A 241 -2.22 -5.06 10.37
N HIS A 242 -2.98 -5.84 11.11
CA HIS A 242 -2.53 -6.48 12.35
C HIS A 242 -2.16 -7.95 12.21
N SER A 243 -2.43 -8.60 11.06
CA SER A 243 -2.22 -10.03 10.84
C SER A 243 -1.73 -10.35 9.45
N HIS A 244 -1.03 -11.47 9.30
CA HIS A 244 -0.80 -12.07 7.98
C HIS A 244 -2.04 -12.81 7.51
N ILE A 245 -2.25 -12.86 6.19
CA ILE A 245 -3.16 -13.82 5.55
C ILE A 245 -2.36 -15.05 5.11
N LYS A 246 -2.82 -16.22 5.50
CA LYS A 246 -2.45 -17.50 4.88
C LYS A 246 -3.66 -18.11 4.20
N ILE A 247 -3.43 -18.84 3.12
CA ILE A 247 -4.47 -19.62 2.45
C ILE A 247 -4.40 -21.03 2.99
N GLU A 248 -5.55 -21.55 3.38
CA GLU A 248 -5.72 -22.93 3.85
C GLU A 248 -6.79 -23.66 3.05
N ARG A 249 -6.68 -24.98 2.96
CA ARG A 249 -7.72 -25.83 2.38
C ARG A 249 -8.67 -26.29 3.50
N ARG A 250 -9.96 -26.16 3.29
CA ARG A 250 -10.95 -26.69 4.24
C ARG A 250 -10.94 -28.22 4.21
N LEU A 251 -10.74 -28.83 5.38
CA LEU A 251 -10.79 -30.29 5.53
C LEU A 251 -12.12 -30.85 5.01
N GLY A 252 -12.06 -31.84 4.11
CA GLY A 252 -13.25 -32.47 3.52
C GLY A 252 -13.98 -31.70 2.42
N LYS A 253 -13.48 -30.50 2.05
CA LYS A 253 -14.01 -29.70 0.93
C LYS A 253 -12.87 -29.16 0.07
N ASN A 254 -13.10 -29.00 -1.22
CA ASN A 254 -12.12 -28.38 -2.13
C ASN A 254 -12.26 -26.83 -2.12
N GLU A 255 -12.36 -26.25 -0.93
CA GLU A 255 -12.55 -24.82 -0.72
C GLU A 255 -11.27 -24.21 -0.12
N ALA A 256 -10.82 -23.07 -0.66
CA ALA A 256 -9.77 -22.26 -0.08
C ALA A 256 -10.37 -21.26 0.92
N ARG A 257 -9.69 -21.04 2.05
CA ARG A 257 -10.09 -20.10 3.10
C ARG A 257 -8.92 -19.22 3.52
N VAL A 258 -9.26 -18.05 4.01
CA VAL A 258 -8.35 -17.17 4.73
C VAL A 258 -8.08 -17.73 6.13
N ARG A 259 -6.81 -17.74 6.51
CA ARG A 259 -6.35 -17.90 7.89
C ARG A 259 -5.59 -16.65 8.31
N LEU A 260 -6.09 -15.95 9.31
CA LEU A 260 -5.36 -14.85 9.93
C LEU A 260 -4.38 -15.40 10.97
N THR A 261 -3.14 -14.90 10.97
CA THR A 261 -2.08 -15.39 11.87
C THR A 261 -1.03 -14.33 12.14
N ASP A 262 -0.42 -14.40 13.30
CA ASP A 262 0.76 -13.60 13.63
C ASP A 262 2.09 -14.25 13.20
N GLU A 263 2.05 -15.49 12.70
CA GLU A 263 3.24 -16.23 12.33
C GLU A 263 3.60 -16.05 10.83
N PRO A 264 4.86 -15.76 10.52
CA PRO A 264 6.01 -15.62 11.44
C PRO A 264 6.01 -14.26 12.16
N ARG A 265 6.31 -14.25 13.47
CA ARG A 265 6.32 -13.02 14.31
C ARG A 265 7.47 -12.08 14.01
N ASP A 266 8.53 -12.60 13.46
CA ASP A 266 9.77 -11.91 13.11
C ASP A 266 9.75 -11.35 11.67
N ALA A 267 8.64 -11.49 10.94
CA ALA A 267 8.48 -10.89 9.63
C ALA A 267 8.65 -9.36 9.71
N LEU A 268 9.44 -8.81 8.77
CA LEU A 268 9.70 -7.37 8.70
C LEU A 268 8.42 -6.56 8.46
N TYR A 269 7.49 -7.13 7.71
CA TYR A 269 6.21 -6.51 7.35
C TYR A 269 5.03 -7.34 7.88
N LYS A 270 4.01 -6.66 8.38
CA LYS A 270 2.73 -7.24 8.75
C LYS A 270 1.60 -6.32 8.24
N PRO A 271 0.75 -6.82 7.31
CA PRO A 271 0.81 -8.14 6.65
C PRO A 271 2.04 -8.32 5.77
N SER A 272 2.47 -9.56 5.50
CA SER A 272 3.55 -9.86 4.55
C SER A 272 2.98 -10.45 3.26
N ILE A 273 3.46 -9.95 2.13
CA ILE A 273 3.13 -10.41 0.78
C ILE A 273 3.72 -11.80 0.56
N GLU A 274 5.00 -11.98 0.96
CA GLU A 274 5.70 -13.25 0.86
C GLU A 274 4.92 -14.38 1.55
N VAL A 275 4.52 -14.16 2.81
CA VAL A 275 3.75 -15.14 3.60
C VAL A 275 2.44 -15.52 2.91
N THR A 276 1.72 -14.54 2.37
CA THR A 276 0.45 -14.78 1.68
C THR A 276 0.65 -15.58 0.40
N MET A 277 1.58 -15.15 -0.46
CA MET A 277 1.87 -15.80 -1.74
C MET A 277 2.39 -17.22 -1.56
N GLU A 278 3.34 -17.45 -0.64
CA GLU A 278 3.88 -18.78 -0.36
C GLU A 278 2.82 -19.75 0.19
N SER A 279 1.95 -19.28 1.08
CA SER A 279 0.87 -20.11 1.61
C SER A 279 -0.10 -20.53 0.51
N ALA A 280 -0.44 -19.62 -0.40
CA ALA A 280 -1.30 -19.90 -1.55
C ALA A 280 -0.61 -20.88 -2.52
N LEU A 281 0.68 -20.69 -2.81
CA LEU A 281 1.46 -21.59 -3.65
C LEU A 281 1.46 -23.02 -3.11
N LYS A 282 1.67 -23.18 -1.80
CA LYS A 282 1.65 -24.47 -1.12
C LYS A 282 0.30 -25.19 -1.23
N VAL A 283 -0.80 -24.44 -1.18
CA VAL A 283 -2.17 -24.99 -1.12
C VAL A 283 -2.75 -25.24 -2.50
N LEU A 284 -2.54 -24.32 -3.44
CA LEU A 284 -3.18 -24.32 -4.76
C LEU A 284 -2.27 -24.79 -5.90
N GLY A 285 -0.96 -24.68 -5.72
CA GLY A 285 0.02 -24.87 -6.79
C GLY A 285 0.14 -23.63 -7.69
N GLY A 286 1.30 -23.50 -8.36
CA GLY A 286 1.64 -22.30 -9.13
C GLY A 286 0.68 -22.00 -10.28
N GLN A 287 0.30 -23.02 -11.05
CA GLN A 287 -0.59 -22.86 -12.22
C GLN A 287 -1.93 -22.19 -11.89
N ARG A 288 -2.36 -22.24 -10.63
CA ARG A 288 -3.59 -21.61 -10.13
C ARG A 288 -3.36 -20.22 -9.54
N LEU A 289 -2.17 -19.64 -9.67
CA LEU A 289 -1.83 -18.34 -9.08
C LEU A 289 -1.51 -17.30 -10.15
N VAL A 290 -2.01 -16.09 -9.90
CA VAL A 290 -1.57 -14.87 -10.55
C VAL A 290 -0.99 -13.97 -9.47
N GLY A 291 0.35 -13.90 -9.40
CA GLY A 291 1.07 -13.01 -8.50
C GLY A 291 1.24 -11.64 -9.13
N VAL A 292 0.88 -10.58 -8.42
CA VAL A 292 1.04 -9.19 -8.88
C VAL A 292 1.83 -8.43 -7.84
N LEU A 293 2.92 -7.75 -8.24
CA LEU A 293 3.73 -6.95 -7.35
C LEU A 293 3.81 -5.51 -7.85
N LEU A 294 3.27 -4.60 -7.06
CA LEU A 294 3.12 -3.19 -7.39
C LEU A 294 4.11 -2.32 -6.59
N THR A 295 4.00 -1.03 -6.79
CA THR A 295 4.79 0.00 -6.11
C THR A 295 5.00 -0.30 -4.63
N GLY A 296 6.22 -0.11 -4.16
CA GLY A 296 6.61 -0.31 -2.76
C GLY A 296 8.10 -0.37 -2.56
N MET A 297 8.54 -0.09 -1.35
CA MET A 297 9.93 -0.19 -0.93
C MET A 297 10.25 -1.61 -0.46
N GLY A 298 11.51 -2.04 -0.65
CA GLY A 298 12.00 -3.34 -0.20
C GLY A 298 11.76 -4.42 -1.26
N ASP A 299 11.56 -5.65 -0.79
CA ASP A 299 11.55 -6.85 -1.62
C ASP A 299 10.50 -7.89 -1.18
N ASP A 300 9.61 -7.55 -0.25
CA ASP A 300 8.55 -8.46 0.23
C ASP A 300 7.69 -8.93 -0.95
N GLY A 301 7.59 -10.24 -1.12
CA GLY A 301 6.90 -10.89 -2.23
C GLY A 301 7.78 -11.17 -3.46
N ALA A 302 9.02 -10.66 -3.53
CA ALA A 302 9.87 -10.86 -4.70
C ALA A 302 10.31 -12.33 -4.87
N ASP A 303 10.66 -13.02 -3.79
CA ASP A 303 11.04 -14.43 -3.82
C ASP A 303 9.83 -15.33 -4.06
N ALA A 304 8.65 -14.99 -3.50
CA ALA A 304 7.42 -15.70 -3.79
C ALA A 304 7.02 -15.58 -5.27
N MET A 305 7.24 -14.42 -5.90
CA MET A 305 7.03 -14.24 -7.35
C MET A 305 7.89 -15.20 -8.17
N VAL A 306 9.18 -15.40 -7.80
CA VAL A 306 10.04 -16.40 -8.43
C VAL A 306 9.45 -17.79 -8.28
N LYS A 307 9.10 -18.19 -7.06
CA LYS A 307 8.55 -19.52 -6.76
C LYS A 307 7.23 -19.78 -7.50
N ILE A 308 6.34 -18.77 -7.58
CA ILE A 308 5.07 -18.87 -8.33
C ILE A 308 5.33 -19.09 -9.81
N LYS A 309 6.24 -18.31 -10.41
CA LYS A 309 6.61 -18.43 -11.82
C LYS A 309 7.23 -19.79 -12.12
N ASP A 310 8.19 -20.23 -11.32
CA ASP A 310 8.87 -21.53 -11.49
C ASP A 310 7.89 -22.72 -11.36
N ALA A 311 6.82 -22.55 -10.58
CA ALA A 311 5.73 -23.52 -10.45
C ALA A 311 4.65 -23.40 -11.54
N GLY A 312 4.89 -22.61 -12.61
CA GLY A 312 4.00 -22.44 -13.75
C GLY A 312 2.88 -21.43 -13.55
N GLY A 313 2.95 -20.57 -12.53
CA GLY A 313 2.04 -19.45 -12.32
C GLY A 313 2.38 -18.24 -13.18
N ILE A 314 1.43 -17.30 -13.27
CA ILE A 314 1.61 -16.04 -13.99
C ILE A 314 2.00 -14.96 -12.98
N THR A 315 3.03 -14.16 -13.31
CA THR A 315 3.54 -13.12 -12.41
C THR A 315 3.64 -11.80 -13.15
N ILE A 316 3.10 -10.74 -12.54
CA ILE A 316 3.01 -9.39 -13.13
C ILE A 316 3.71 -8.42 -12.19
N ALA A 317 4.66 -7.65 -12.71
CA ALA A 317 5.32 -6.58 -11.97
C ALA A 317 5.01 -5.21 -12.57
N GLU A 318 4.81 -4.21 -11.73
CA GLU A 318 4.61 -2.84 -12.18
C GLU A 318 5.89 -2.27 -12.79
N ALA A 319 5.78 -1.60 -13.94
CA ALA A 319 6.88 -0.94 -14.61
C ALA A 319 7.34 0.32 -13.85
N GLU A 320 8.63 0.66 -13.97
CA GLU A 320 9.26 1.81 -13.34
C GLU A 320 8.54 3.13 -13.62
N GLU A 321 8.05 3.31 -14.85
CA GLU A 321 7.42 4.56 -15.30
C GLU A 321 6.19 4.98 -14.49
N THR A 322 5.48 4.03 -13.87
CA THR A 322 4.26 4.29 -13.10
C THR A 322 4.39 4.02 -11.62
N ALA A 323 5.37 3.24 -11.20
CA ALA A 323 5.60 2.96 -9.80
C ALA A 323 5.99 4.24 -9.03
N VAL A 324 5.26 4.54 -7.95
CA VAL A 324 5.61 5.65 -7.05
C VAL A 324 6.95 5.37 -6.39
N VAL A 325 7.16 4.14 -5.93
CA VAL A 325 8.45 3.63 -5.45
C VAL A 325 8.75 2.32 -6.16
N TRP A 326 9.72 2.32 -7.06
CA TRP A 326 10.09 1.12 -7.82
C TRP A 326 11.12 0.27 -7.08
N GLY A 327 10.73 -0.27 -5.91
CA GLY A 327 11.54 -1.16 -5.07
C GLY A 327 11.11 -2.62 -5.23
N MET A 328 9.97 -3.01 -4.67
CA MET A 328 9.44 -4.37 -4.74
C MET A 328 9.31 -4.91 -6.18
N PRO A 329 8.73 -4.17 -7.15
CA PRO A 329 8.68 -4.64 -8.53
C PRO A 329 10.07 -4.84 -9.14
N ARG A 330 11.01 -3.93 -8.88
CA ARG A 330 12.40 -4.04 -9.35
C ARG A 330 13.06 -5.32 -8.85
N GLU A 331 12.91 -5.62 -7.55
CA GLU A 331 13.50 -6.82 -6.96
C GLU A 331 12.91 -8.11 -7.57
N ALA A 332 11.59 -8.16 -7.77
CA ALA A 332 10.96 -9.29 -8.45
C ALA A 332 11.48 -9.47 -9.89
N ILE A 333 11.64 -8.37 -10.64
CA ILE A 333 12.19 -8.39 -12.00
C ILE A 333 13.65 -8.85 -11.97
N ALA A 334 14.47 -8.28 -11.10
CA ALA A 334 15.90 -8.58 -10.99
C ALA A 334 16.17 -10.04 -10.61
N ARG A 335 15.31 -10.66 -9.79
CA ARG A 335 15.36 -12.06 -9.41
C ARG A 335 14.75 -13.00 -10.46
N GLY A 336 14.24 -12.47 -11.57
CA GLY A 336 13.60 -13.26 -12.63
C GLY A 336 12.15 -13.69 -12.31
N GLY A 337 11.55 -13.18 -11.25
CA GLY A 337 10.21 -13.53 -10.77
C GLY A 337 9.05 -12.94 -11.58
N ALA A 338 9.29 -11.95 -12.43
CA ALA A 338 8.24 -11.35 -13.26
C ALA A 338 8.15 -12.04 -14.63
N SER A 339 6.96 -12.52 -15.02
CA SER A 339 6.65 -12.98 -16.38
C SER A 339 6.25 -11.82 -17.27
N ILE A 340 5.54 -10.84 -16.69
CA ILE A 340 5.02 -9.65 -17.37
C ILE A 340 5.47 -8.42 -16.58
N VAL A 341 6.02 -7.42 -17.28
CA VAL A 341 6.32 -6.10 -16.73
C VAL A 341 5.48 -5.08 -17.49
N THR A 342 4.63 -4.35 -16.79
CA THR A 342 3.66 -3.46 -17.44
C THR A 342 3.31 -2.25 -16.55
N PRO A 343 2.97 -1.07 -17.14
CA PRO A 343 2.55 0.08 -16.35
C PRO A 343 1.21 -0.13 -15.66
N SER A 344 0.97 0.58 -14.53
CA SER A 344 -0.20 0.43 -13.67
C SER A 344 -1.53 0.44 -14.44
N TYR A 345 -1.67 1.33 -15.43
CA TYR A 345 -2.88 1.45 -16.24
C TYR A 345 -3.19 0.26 -17.17
N ARG A 346 -2.29 -0.73 -17.28
CA ARG A 346 -2.49 -1.99 -18.01
C ARG A 346 -2.59 -3.21 -17.08
N ILE A 347 -2.26 -3.08 -15.81
CA ILE A 347 -2.24 -4.20 -14.85
C ILE A 347 -3.59 -4.92 -14.80
N ALA A 348 -4.70 -4.18 -14.73
CA ALA A 348 -6.04 -4.80 -14.70
C ALA A 348 -6.31 -5.66 -15.95
N GLN A 349 -5.89 -5.20 -17.13
CA GLN A 349 -6.04 -5.96 -18.37
C GLN A 349 -5.19 -7.23 -18.36
N GLU A 350 -3.95 -7.15 -17.88
CA GLU A 350 -3.07 -8.33 -17.77
C GLU A 350 -3.57 -9.32 -16.71
N ILE A 351 -4.16 -8.86 -15.60
CA ILE A 351 -4.84 -9.73 -14.63
C ILE A 351 -6.00 -10.49 -15.29
N VAL A 352 -6.86 -9.77 -16.04
CA VAL A 352 -8.02 -10.39 -16.73
C VAL A 352 -7.56 -11.43 -17.75
N LYS A 353 -6.52 -11.16 -18.54
CA LYS A 353 -5.94 -12.13 -19.46
C LYS A 353 -5.40 -13.34 -18.70
N ALA A 354 -4.55 -13.13 -17.70
CA ALA A 354 -3.94 -14.19 -16.89
C ALA A 354 -4.98 -15.11 -16.23
N VAL A 355 -6.11 -14.56 -15.79
CA VAL A 355 -7.20 -15.35 -15.20
C VAL A 355 -7.92 -16.21 -16.24
N ASN A 356 -8.04 -15.74 -17.48
CA ASN A 356 -8.73 -16.45 -18.58
C ASN A 356 -7.80 -17.37 -19.39
N GLU A 357 -6.48 -17.29 -19.20
CA GLU A 357 -5.52 -18.22 -19.78
C GLU A 357 -5.49 -19.52 -18.97
N GLY A 358 -6.09 -20.60 -19.46
CA GLY A 358 -6.03 -21.94 -18.86
C GLY A 358 -7.28 -22.75 -19.05
#